data_b9adaeff7eef6f2ed8daf02c7fc6809d
#
_entry.id   b9adaeff7eef6f2ed8daf02c7fc6809d
#
_cell.length_a   1.000
_cell.length_b   1.000
_cell.length_c   1.000
_cell.angle_alpha   90.00
_cell.angle_beta   90.00
_cell.angle_gamma   90.00
#
_symmetry.space_group_name_H-M   'P 1'
#
loop_
_entity.id
_entity.type
_entity.pdbx_description
1 polymer ?
#
loop_
_entity_poly.entity_id
_entity_poly.type
_entity_poly.pdbx_seq_one_letter_code
_entity_poly.pdbx_strand_id
1 'polypeptide(L)'
;EIRLSLVGSEMCIRDSIHTIEHFEKCKAIDAIVIVCLKDYIEYLEDLLDRDRITKVKKIVPGGSCGQESIYHGLCAAEEISENEDDIILIHDGVRPLISGKLIHDNINMVKEKGNAITVTPATETIIQVGGEQEITNIIDRKSCYTAKAPQSFYLKDILDVHRQAIKENKTDRIDSASLMKEFGYTLHTLE
;
A
#
# COMPACT_ATOMS: atom_id res chain seq x y z
N GLU A 1 0.73 -11.00 -4.73
CA GLU A 1 -0.56 -10.31 -4.69
C GLU A 1 -0.39 -8.81 -4.49
N ILE A 2 -1.29 -8.04 -5.06
CA ILE A 2 -1.25 -6.57 -4.94
C ILE A 2 -2.59 -6.06 -4.48
N ARG A 3 -2.53 -5.07 -3.61
CA ARG A 3 -3.69 -4.33 -3.21
C ARG A 3 -3.56 -2.86 -3.62
N LEU A 4 -4.61 -2.33 -4.25
CA LEU A 4 -4.76 -0.91 -4.55
C LEU A 4 -5.83 -0.30 -3.65
N SER A 5 -5.55 0.86 -3.05
CA SER A 5 -6.53 1.65 -2.32
C SER A 5 -6.89 2.86 -3.17
N LEU A 6 -8.17 2.98 -3.52
CA LEU A 6 -8.71 4.08 -4.33
C LEU A 6 -9.40 5.10 -3.44
N VAL A 7 -9.21 6.37 -3.75
CA VAL A 7 -9.90 7.49 -3.10
C VAL A 7 -10.68 8.28 -4.17
N GLY A 8 -11.88 8.24 -4.15
CA GLY A 8 -13.08 8.93 -4.22
C GLY A 8 -13.51 9.88 -5.32
N SER A 9 -13.14 9.82 -6.58
CA SER A 9 -13.90 10.45 -7.68
C SER A 9 -13.77 9.65 -8.97
N GLU A 10 -14.69 9.83 -9.94
CA GLU A 10 -14.60 9.18 -11.25
C GLU A 10 -13.24 9.37 -11.93
N MET A 11 -12.63 10.55 -11.78
CA MET A 11 -11.31 10.85 -12.33
C MET A 11 -10.23 9.99 -11.67
N CYS A 12 -10.26 9.86 -10.34
CA CYS A 12 -9.32 9.01 -9.60
C CYS A 12 -9.46 7.53 -9.98
N ILE A 13 -10.68 7.06 -10.26
CA ILE A 13 -10.93 5.68 -10.69
C ILE A 13 -10.35 5.43 -12.08
N ARG A 14 -10.50 6.38 -13.01
CA ARG A 14 -9.86 6.27 -14.34
C ARG A 14 -8.34 6.27 -14.23
N ASP A 15 -7.77 7.13 -13.39
CA ASP A 15 -6.32 7.18 -13.18
C ASP A 15 -5.81 5.86 -12.56
N SER A 16 -6.62 5.19 -11.74
CA SER A 16 -6.24 3.91 -11.15
C SER A 16 -6.12 2.78 -12.18
N ILE A 17 -6.83 2.85 -13.30
CA ILE A 17 -6.67 1.87 -14.38
C ILE A 17 -5.23 1.89 -14.90
N HIS A 18 -4.61 3.08 -15.07
CA HIS A 18 -3.22 3.17 -15.48
C HIS A 18 -2.28 2.53 -14.45
N THR A 19 -2.56 2.70 -13.16
CA THR A 19 -1.81 2.03 -12.09
C THR A 19 -1.98 0.50 -12.19
N ILE A 20 -3.22 0.03 -12.31
CA ILE A 20 -3.55 -1.40 -12.41
C ILE A 20 -2.86 -2.04 -13.60
N GLU A 21 -2.81 -1.37 -14.76
CA GLU A 21 -2.14 -1.85 -15.96
C GLU A 21 -0.65 -2.16 -15.75
N HIS A 22 0.05 -1.37 -14.93
CA HIS A 22 1.46 -1.66 -14.63
C HIS A 22 1.62 -2.98 -13.89
N PHE A 23 0.71 -3.27 -12.96
CA PHE A 23 0.71 -4.53 -12.22
C PHE A 23 0.18 -5.70 -13.07
N GLU A 24 -0.85 -5.47 -13.90
CA GLU A 24 -1.35 -6.47 -14.87
C GLU A 24 -0.25 -6.96 -15.80
N LYS A 25 0.57 -6.03 -16.31
CA LYS A 25 1.68 -6.33 -17.24
C LYS A 25 2.90 -6.98 -16.55
N CYS A 26 3.02 -6.87 -15.21
CA CYS A 26 4.14 -7.41 -14.46
C CYS A 26 3.98 -8.92 -14.23
N LYS A 27 4.88 -9.73 -14.77
CA LYS A 27 4.81 -11.21 -14.66
C LYS A 27 5.01 -11.74 -13.24
N ALA A 28 5.60 -10.94 -12.35
CA ALA A 28 5.83 -11.33 -10.95
C ALA A 28 4.59 -11.10 -10.07
N ILE A 29 3.51 -10.59 -10.64
CA ILE A 29 2.24 -10.37 -9.95
C ILE A 29 1.25 -11.42 -10.42
N ASP A 30 0.70 -12.18 -9.50
CA ASP A 30 -0.24 -13.27 -9.76
C ASP A 30 -1.69 -12.79 -9.66
N ALA A 31 -1.99 -11.94 -8.69
CA ALA A 31 -3.34 -11.44 -8.42
C ALA A 31 -3.34 -9.99 -7.95
N ILE A 32 -4.45 -9.30 -8.18
CA ILE A 32 -4.71 -7.94 -7.73
C ILE A 32 -6.01 -7.94 -6.93
N VAL A 33 -5.97 -7.32 -5.76
CA VAL A 33 -7.16 -7.02 -4.95
C VAL A 33 -7.33 -5.50 -4.92
N ILE A 34 -8.50 -5.02 -5.25
CA ILE A 34 -8.81 -3.59 -5.25
C ILE A 34 -9.74 -3.26 -4.09
N VAL A 35 -9.41 -2.18 -3.39
CA VAL A 35 -10.30 -1.59 -2.39
C VAL A 35 -10.85 -0.30 -2.94
N CYS A 36 -12.16 -0.22 -3.12
CA CYS A 36 -12.83 0.88 -3.78
C CYS A 36 -13.98 1.42 -2.90
N LEU A 37 -14.41 2.64 -3.14
CA LEU A 37 -15.67 3.13 -2.58
C LEU A 37 -16.84 2.30 -3.13
N LYS A 38 -17.75 1.92 -2.25
CA LYS A 38 -18.87 1.02 -2.58
C LYS A 38 -19.66 1.48 -3.81
N ASP A 39 -19.93 2.77 -3.91
CA ASP A 39 -20.77 3.35 -4.98
C ASP A 39 -20.09 3.35 -6.35
N TYR A 40 -18.80 3.03 -6.42
CA TYR A 40 -18.00 3.03 -7.65
C TYR A 40 -17.54 1.64 -8.08
N ILE A 41 -17.93 0.59 -7.37
CA ILE A 41 -17.49 -0.79 -7.67
C ILE A 41 -17.97 -1.19 -9.07
N GLU A 42 -19.26 -1.04 -9.38
CA GLU A 42 -19.83 -1.38 -10.70
C GLU A 42 -19.12 -0.61 -11.83
N TYR A 43 -18.89 0.68 -11.63
CA TYR A 43 -18.17 1.50 -12.61
C TYR A 43 -16.73 1.03 -12.83
N LEU A 44 -16.07 0.61 -11.77
CA LEU A 44 -14.71 0.06 -11.85
C LEU A 44 -14.70 -1.29 -12.59
N GLU A 45 -15.67 -2.17 -12.31
CA GLU A 45 -15.82 -3.46 -13.01
C GLU A 45 -15.99 -3.26 -14.53
N ASP A 46 -16.84 -2.33 -14.94
CA ASP A 46 -17.03 -1.97 -16.35
C ASP A 46 -15.69 -1.49 -17.01
N LEU A 47 -14.89 -0.70 -16.28
CA LEU A 47 -13.60 -0.24 -16.77
C LEU A 47 -12.59 -1.39 -16.90
N LEU A 48 -12.54 -2.29 -15.92
CA LEU A 48 -11.64 -3.45 -15.94
C LEU A 48 -11.95 -4.39 -17.10
N ASP A 49 -13.21 -4.65 -17.36
CA ASP A 49 -13.68 -5.48 -18.47
C ASP A 49 -13.34 -4.84 -19.82
N ARG A 50 -13.60 -3.55 -19.97
CA ARG A 50 -13.27 -2.78 -21.18
C ARG A 50 -11.77 -2.85 -21.49
N ASP A 51 -10.92 -2.70 -20.46
CA ASP A 51 -9.49 -2.65 -20.64
C ASP A 51 -8.83 -4.04 -20.52
N ARG A 52 -9.66 -5.10 -20.43
CA ARG A 52 -9.26 -6.53 -20.43
C ARG A 52 -8.26 -6.86 -19.32
N ILE A 53 -8.47 -6.31 -18.14
CA ILE A 53 -7.69 -6.61 -16.94
C ILE A 53 -8.11 -7.98 -16.41
N THR A 54 -7.15 -8.89 -16.19
CA THR A 54 -7.42 -10.30 -15.87
C THR A 54 -6.95 -10.72 -14.48
N LYS A 55 -5.98 -10.01 -13.91
CA LYS A 55 -5.39 -10.32 -12.61
C LYS A 55 -6.19 -9.80 -11.43
N VAL A 56 -7.16 -8.92 -11.64
CA VAL A 56 -8.06 -8.50 -10.58
C VAL A 56 -8.96 -9.66 -10.19
N LYS A 57 -8.79 -10.18 -8.96
CA LYS A 57 -9.51 -11.33 -8.43
C LYS A 57 -10.62 -10.94 -7.46
N LYS A 58 -10.46 -9.79 -6.78
CA LYS A 58 -11.47 -9.27 -5.86
C LYS A 58 -11.49 -7.75 -5.88
N ILE A 59 -12.71 -7.21 -5.74
CA ILE A 59 -12.96 -5.80 -5.45
C ILE A 59 -13.78 -5.78 -4.17
N VAL A 60 -13.29 -5.03 -3.17
CA VAL A 60 -13.96 -4.94 -1.87
C VAL A 60 -14.19 -3.48 -1.49
N PRO A 61 -15.26 -3.18 -0.73
CA PRO A 61 -15.50 -1.83 -0.26
C PRO A 61 -14.43 -1.40 0.75
N GLY A 62 -14.05 -0.12 0.72
CA GLY A 62 -13.22 0.51 1.73
C GLY A 62 -13.92 0.60 3.08
N GLY A 63 -13.13 0.85 4.12
CA GLY A 63 -13.60 1.12 5.47
C GLY A 63 -13.77 2.62 5.73
N SER A 64 -14.03 2.96 7.00
CA SER A 64 -14.19 4.34 7.47
C SER A 64 -12.89 5.15 7.48
N CYS A 65 -11.75 4.47 7.45
CA CYS A 65 -10.42 5.08 7.39
C CYS A 65 -9.46 4.27 6.50
N GLY A 66 -8.27 4.84 6.23
CA GLY A 66 -7.25 4.19 5.42
C GLY A 66 -6.79 2.84 5.98
N GLN A 67 -6.55 2.75 7.29
CA GLN A 67 -6.12 1.52 7.94
C GLN A 67 -7.17 0.42 7.84
N GLU A 68 -8.45 0.73 8.02
CA GLU A 68 -9.55 -0.22 7.87
C GLU A 68 -9.69 -0.68 6.40
N SER A 69 -9.57 0.25 5.46
CA SER A 69 -9.56 -0.08 4.02
C SER A 69 -8.41 -1.04 3.68
N ILE A 70 -7.21 -0.80 4.24
CA ILE A 70 -6.07 -1.72 4.09
C ILE A 70 -6.41 -3.09 4.66
N TYR A 71 -7.01 -3.16 5.83
CA TYR A 71 -7.41 -4.42 6.46
C TYR A 71 -8.42 -5.21 5.60
N HIS A 72 -9.45 -4.55 5.04
CA HIS A 72 -10.41 -5.22 4.15
C HIS A 72 -9.71 -5.84 2.93
N GLY A 73 -8.78 -5.12 2.32
CA GLY A 73 -8.01 -5.64 1.20
C GLY A 73 -7.09 -6.79 1.58
N LEU A 74 -6.47 -6.76 2.76
CA LEU A 74 -5.65 -7.86 3.27
C LEU A 74 -6.46 -9.11 3.55
N CYS A 75 -7.67 -8.97 4.14
CA CYS A 75 -8.58 -10.10 4.33
C CYS A 75 -9.00 -10.71 2.97
N ALA A 76 -9.32 -9.87 1.98
CA ALA A 76 -9.66 -10.35 0.65
C ALA A 76 -8.47 -11.03 -0.06
N ALA A 77 -7.25 -10.58 0.20
CA ALA A 77 -6.03 -11.21 -0.30
C ALA A 77 -5.81 -12.59 0.38
N GLU A 78 -6.03 -12.68 1.70
CA GLU A 78 -5.94 -13.96 2.42
C GLU A 78 -6.89 -15.03 1.85
N GLU A 79 -8.12 -14.66 1.47
CA GLU A 79 -9.09 -15.59 0.90
C GLU A 79 -8.68 -16.18 -0.45
N ILE A 80 -7.79 -15.54 -1.19
CA ILE A 80 -7.28 -16.01 -2.50
C ILE A 80 -5.81 -16.45 -2.42
N SER A 81 -5.18 -16.30 -1.26
CA SER A 81 -3.81 -16.75 -1.00
C SER A 81 -3.78 -18.28 -0.90
N GLU A 82 -2.77 -18.88 -1.54
CA GLU A 82 -2.55 -20.32 -1.51
C GLU A 82 -1.37 -20.73 -0.62
N ASN A 83 -0.52 -19.76 -0.23
CA ASN A 83 0.72 -20.02 0.48
C ASN A 83 0.94 -19.04 1.64
N GLU A 84 1.54 -19.55 2.72
CA GLU A 84 1.89 -18.72 3.89
C GLU A 84 2.96 -17.64 3.58
N ASP A 85 3.76 -17.87 2.54
CA ASP A 85 4.85 -16.98 2.12
C ASP A 85 4.41 -15.99 1.01
N ASP A 86 3.10 -15.80 0.80
CA ASP A 86 2.61 -14.85 -0.19
C ASP A 86 3.02 -13.42 0.18
N ILE A 87 3.53 -12.70 -0.82
CA ILE A 87 3.98 -11.31 -0.67
C ILE A 87 2.87 -10.37 -1.13
N ILE A 88 2.55 -9.39 -0.30
CA ILE A 88 1.60 -8.33 -0.63
C ILE A 88 2.33 -7.01 -0.85
N LEU A 89 1.99 -6.32 -1.94
CA LEU A 89 2.42 -4.95 -2.21
C LEU A 89 1.21 -4.03 -2.01
N ILE A 90 1.26 -3.17 -1.02
CA ILE A 90 0.22 -2.18 -0.73
C ILE A 90 0.56 -0.90 -1.50
N HIS A 91 -0.32 -0.51 -2.42
CA HIS A 91 -0.08 0.60 -3.32
C HIS A 91 -1.31 1.50 -3.48
N ASP A 92 -1.07 2.80 -3.67
CA ASP A 92 -2.14 3.77 -3.90
C ASP A 92 -2.59 3.72 -5.37
N GLY A 93 -3.89 3.55 -5.61
CA GLY A 93 -4.44 3.49 -6.96
C GLY A 93 -4.18 4.73 -7.82
N VAL A 94 -4.03 5.89 -7.19
CA VAL A 94 -3.78 7.18 -7.86
C VAL A 94 -2.30 7.49 -8.10
N ARG A 95 -1.40 6.49 -7.99
CA ARG A 95 0.04 6.65 -8.24
C ARG A 95 0.50 5.83 -9.43
N PRO A 96 0.19 6.28 -10.67
CA PRO A 96 0.44 5.48 -11.88
C PRO A 96 1.92 5.41 -12.28
N LEU A 97 2.79 6.23 -11.68
CA LEU A 97 4.21 6.27 -12.04
C LEU A 97 5.01 5.18 -11.31
N ILE A 98 4.58 3.93 -11.41
CA ILE A 98 5.28 2.77 -10.89
C ILE A 98 5.93 1.98 -12.05
N SER A 99 7.19 1.61 -11.89
CA SER A 99 7.90 0.80 -12.88
C SER A 99 7.88 -0.69 -12.52
N GLY A 100 7.93 -1.55 -13.54
CA GLY A 100 8.09 -2.99 -13.34
C GLY A 100 9.37 -3.32 -12.54
N LYS A 101 10.45 -2.54 -12.71
CA LYS A 101 11.67 -2.69 -11.93
C LYS A 101 11.40 -2.48 -10.44
N LEU A 102 10.70 -1.41 -10.05
CA LEU A 102 10.39 -1.12 -8.66
C LEU A 102 9.52 -2.23 -8.02
N ILE A 103 8.58 -2.80 -8.80
CA ILE A 103 7.78 -3.95 -8.35
C ILE A 103 8.69 -5.15 -8.05
N HIS A 104 9.59 -5.51 -8.96
CA HIS A 104 10.54 -6.62 -8.76
C HIS A 104 11.48 -6.37 -7.58
N ASP A 105 12.01 -5.16 -7.43
CA ASP A 105 12.93 -4.80 -6.36
C ASP A 105 12.23 -4.90 -4.98
N ASN A 106 10.95 -4.49 -4.88
CA ASN A 106 10.14 -4.68 -3.67
C ASN A 106 9.99 -6.17 -3.32
N ILE A 107 9.60 -7.00 -4.30
CA ILE A 107 9.43 -8.45 -4.08
C ILE A 107 10.74 -9.09 -3.62
N ASN A 108 11.86 -8.76 -4.26
CA ASN A 108 13.16 -9.31 -3.92
C ASN A 108 13.60 -8.89 -2.50
N MET A 109 13.37 -7.63 -2.14
CA MET A 109 13.70 -7.15 -0.81
C MET A 109 12.84 -7.82 0.28
N VAL A 110 11.54 -8.06 0.02
CA VAL A 110 10.70 -8.81 0.97
C VAL A 110 11.26 -10.22 1.17
N LYS A 111 11.65 -10.92 0.08
CA LYS A 111 12.26 -12.25 0.16
C LYS A 111 13.58 -12.26 0.94
N GLU A 112 14.36 -11.19 0.86
CA GLU A 112 15.66 -11.07 1.53
C GLU A 112 15.57 -10.58 2.97
N LYS A 113 14.69 -9.59 3.23
CA LYS A 113 14.64 -8.82 4.49
C LYS A 113 13.31 -8.91 5.25
N GLY A 114 12.29 -9.55 4.68
CA GLY A 114 10.95 -9.67 5.26
C GLY A 114 10.00 -8.53 4.92
N ASN A 115 10.51 -7.37 4.50
CA ASN A 115 9.69 -6.23 4.08
C ASN A 115 10.48 -5.26 3.18
N ALA A 116 9.74 -4.38 2.49
CA ALA A 116 10.31 -3.31 1.69
C ALA A 116 9.40 -2.06 1.78
N ILE A 117 9.96 -0.95 2.21
CA ILE A 117 9.28 0.34 2.25
C ILE A 117 9.90 1.23 1.17
N THR A 118 9.16 1.49 0.12
CA THR A 118 9.62 2.41 -0.92
C THR A 118 9.77 3.82 -0.34
N VAL A 119 10.91 4.45 -0.59
CA VAL A 119 11.21 5.79 -0.07
C VAL A 119 11.83 6.69 -1.14
N THR A 120 11.75 7.99 -0.91
CA THR A 120 12.55 8.98 -1.64
C THR A 120 13.24 9.91 -0.66
N PRO A 121 14.47 10.37 -0.94
CA PRO A 121 15.14 11.36 -0.10
C PRO A 121 14.27 12.61 0.09
N ALA A 122 14.30 13.20 1.27
CA ALA A 122 13.64 14.48 1.50
C ALA A 122 14.35 15.60 0.72
N THR A 123 13.61 16.30 -0.12
CA THR A 123 14.14 17.44 -0.90
C THR A 123 14.01 18.76 -0.15
N GLU A 124 13.01 18.88 0.72
CA GLU A 124 12.72 20.09 1.50
C GLU A 124 13.37 20.03 2.88
N THR A 125 13.54 21.23 3.50
CA THR A 125 13.98 21.32 4.89
C THR A 125 12.87 20.84 5.83
N ILE A 126 13.19 19.87 6.68
CA ILE A 126 12.25 19.33 7.67
C ILE A 126 12.47 20.04 8.99
N ILE A 127 11.41 20.65 9.51
CA ILE A 127 11.40 21.37 10.78
C ILE A 127 10.42 20.70 11.76
N GLN A 128 10.76 20.72 13.03
CA GLN A 128 9.82 20.40 14.11
C GLN A 128 9.32 21.70 14.71
N VAL A 129 8.01 21.77 14.98
CA VAL A 129 7.35 22.96 15.50
C VAL A 129 6.80 22.66 16.90
N GLY A 130 7.01 23.56 17.83
CA GLY A 130 6.47 23.51 19.18
C GLY A 130 5.08 24.11 19.31
N GLY A 131 4.55 24.16 20.55
CA GLY A 131 3.16 24.55 20.83
C GLY A 131 2.83 26.02 20.50
N GLU A 132 3.80 26.91 20.43
CA GLU A 132 3.63 28.33 20.07
C GLU A 132 4.07 28.66 18.63
N GLN A 133 4.07 27.65 17.75
CA GLN A 133 4.57 27.73 16.37
C GLN A 133 6.08 28.07 16.26
N GLU A 134 6.82 27.92 17.33
CA GLU A 134 8.26 28.07 17.33
C GLU A 134 8.94 26.87 16.65
N ILE A 135 9.99 27.13 15.86
CA ILE A 135 10.83 26.06 15.33
C ILE A 135 11.69 25.53 16.48
N THR A 136 11.41 24.28 16.91
CA THR A 136 12.14 23.63 18.00
C THR A 136 13.36 22.84 17.53
N ASN A 137 13.32 22.38 16.25
CA ASN A 137 14.45 21.65 15.68
C ASN A 137 14.42 21.74 14.14
N ILE A 138 15.60 21.66 13.55
CA ILE A 138 15.80 21.49 12.10
C ILE A 138 16.53 20.16 11.88
N ILE A 139 15.85 19.24 11.22
CA ILE A 139 16.37 17.88 11.03
C ILE A 139 17.31 17.84 9.83
N ASP A 140 18.46 17.15 9.98
CA ASP A 140 19.37 16.92 8.85
C ASP A 140 18.65 16.06 7.79
N ARG A 141 18.30 16.70 6.67
CA ARG A 141 17.58 16.06 5.57
C ARG A 141 18.33 14.90 4.92
N LYS A 142 19.67 14.81 5.09
CA LYS A 142 20.46 13.69 4.58
C LYS A 142 20.09 12.36 5.21
N SER A 143 19.51 12.38 6.41
CA SER A 143 18.99 11.20 7.10
C SER A 143 17.47 11.05 6.98
N CYS A 144 16.81 11.94 6.24
CA CYS A 144 15.35 11.97 6.12
C CYS A 144 14.89 11.47 4.77
N TYR A 145 13.94 10.56 4.81
CA TYR A 145 13.26 10.02 3.63
C TYR A 145 11.75 10.15 3.81
N THR A 146 11.04 10.29 2.70
CA THR A 146 9.58 10.22 2.68
C THR A 146 9.15 8.84 2.22
N ALA A 147 8.33 8.17 3.02
CA ALA A 147 7.72 6.91 2.65
C ALA A 147 6.79 7.09 1.45
N LYS A 148 6.85 6.16 0.53
CA LYS A 148 6.06 6.10 -0.71
C LYS A 148 5.36 4.73 -0.80
N ALA A 149 4.70 4.51 -1.91
CA ALA A 149 4.13 3.23 -2.28
C ALA A 149 4.93 2.62 -3.46
N PRO A 150 5.03 1.28 -3.54
CA PRO A 150 4.42 0.31 -2.65
C PRO A 150 5.12 0.17 -1.30
N GLN A 151 4.37 -0.30 -0.29
CA GLN A 151 4.89 -0.84 0.96
C GLN A 151 4.60 -2.34 0.95
N SER A 152 5.64 -3.14 1.09
CA SER A 152 5.56 -4.58 0.76
C SER A 152 5.98 -5.44 1.95
N PHE A 153 5.24 -6.53 2.18
CA PHE A 153 5.38 -7.41 3.33
C PHE A 153 5.02 -8.85 2.96
N TYR A 154 5.33 -9.82 3.82
CA TYR A 154 4.61 -11.07 3.81
C TYR A 154 3.16 -10.82 4.26
N LEU A 155 2.20 -11.41 3.55
CA LEU A 155 0.77 -11.22 3.81
C LEU A 155 0.41 -11.58 5.26
N LYS A 156 0.93 -12.70 5.74
CA LYS A 156 0.72 -13.16 7.11
C LYS A 156 1.16 -12.12 8.15
N ASP A 157 2.36 -11.58 8.02
CA ASP A 157 2.92 -10.66 9.01
C ASP A 157 2.09 -9.37 9.12
N ILE A 158 1.79 -8.73 7.99
CA ILE A 158 1.02 -7.49 8.00
C ILE A 158 -0.43 -7.71 8.46
N LEU A 159 -1.03 -8.84 8.10
CA LEU A 159 -2.40 -9.17 8.51
C LEU A 159 -2.50 -9.46 10.01
N ASP A 160 -1.54 -10.18 10.59
CA ASP A 160 -1.47 -10.45 12.02
C ASP A 160 -1.32 -9.15 12.81
N VAL A 161 -0.48 -8.22 12.33
CA VAL A 161 -0.32 -6.89 12.95
C VAL A 161 -1.63 -6.08 12.89
N HIS A 162 -2.34 -6.09 11.77
CA HIS A 162 -3.65 -5.43 11.69
C HIS A 162 -4.67 -6.04 12.65
N ARG A 163 -4.72 -7.36 12.76
CA ARG A 163 -5.60 -8.06 13.71
C ARG A 163 -5.29 -7.70 15.17
N GLN A 164 -4.01 -7.63 15.50
CA GLN A 164 -3.58 -7.21 16.83
C GLN A 164 -3.91 -5.73 17.09
N ALA A 165 -3.67 -4.84 16.14
CA ALA A 165 -4.00 -3.42 16.25
C ALA A 165 -5.50 -3.20 16.50
N ILE A 166 -6.37 -3.94 15.83
CA ILE A 166 -7.83 -3.89 16.06
C ILE A 166 -8.17 -4.32 17.49
N LYS A 167 -7.56 -5.40 18.00
CA LYS A 167 -7.78 -5.85 19.40
C LYS A 167 -7.33 -4.81 20.42
N GLU A 168 -6.30 -4.02 20.11
CA GLU A 168 -5.75 -2.97 20.96
C GLU A 168 -6.39 -1.59 20.72
N ASN A 169 -7.42 -1.48 19.87
CA ASN A 169 -8.07 -0.22 19.45
C ASN A 169 -7.09 0.80 18.83
N LYS A 170 -6.06 0.34 18.13
CA LYS A 170 -5.07 1.16 17.42
C LYS A 170 -5.42 1.22 15.93
N THR A 171 -6.40 2.03 15.57
CA THR A 171 -7.00 2.03 14.22
C THR A 171 -6.78 3.33 13.44
N ASP A 172 -5.87 4.19 13.90
CA ASP A 172 -5.63 5.54 13.38
C ASP A 172 -4.24 5.73 12.75
N ARG A 173 -3.54 4.66 12.41
CA ARG A 173 -2.20 4.75 11.82
C ARG A 173 -2.26 5.21 10.36
N ILE A 174 -1.33 6.08 10.00
CA ILE A 174 -1.30 6.76 8.69
C ILE A 174 -1.02 5.76 7.56
N ASP A 175 -0.09 4.84 7.78
CA ASP A 175 0.34 3.86 6.78
C ASP A 175 0.76 2.52 7.41
N SER A 176 1.02 1.54 6.54
CA SER A 176 1.41 0.19 6.96
C SER A 176 2.80 0.15 7.61
N ALA A 177 3.74 0.99 7.16
CA ALA A 177 5.08 1.06 7.74
C ALA A 177 5.03 1.55 9.20
N SER A 178 4.26 2.61 9.48
CA SER A 178 4.08 3.12 10.84
C SER A 178 3.46 2.07 11.75
N LEU A 179 2.45 1.34 11.25
CA LEU A 179 1.80 0.27 11.99
C LEU A 179 2.79 -0.87 12.32
N MET A 180 3.50 -1.40 11.32
CA MET A 180 4.47 -2.47 11.51
C MET A 180 5.60 -2.06 12.47
N LYS A 181 6.06 -0.81 12.37
CA LYS A 181 7.10 -0.28 13.26
C LYS A 181 6.65 -0.23 14.72
N GLU A 182 5.40 0.17 14.98
CA GLU A 182 4.83 0.22 16.32
C GLU A 182 4.74 -1.18 16.96
N PHE A 183 4.47 -2.21 16.16
CA PHE A 183 4.44 -3.61 16.60
C PHE A 183 5.82 -4.28 16.60
N GLY A 184 6.92 -3.49 16.52
CA GLY A 184 8.28 -3.95 16.77
C GLY A 184 9.01 -4.53 15.57
N TYR A 185 8.46 -4.46 14.37
CA TYR A 185 9.14 -4.92 13.16
C TYR A 185 10.32 -4.02 12.79
N THR A 186 11.41 -4.62 12.35
CA THR A 186 12.50 -3.90 11.69
C THR A 186 12.12 -3.69 10.24
N LEU A 187 12.12 -2.42 9.80
CA LEU A 187 11.73 -2.05 8.43
C LEU A 187 12.95 -1.70 7.59
N HIS A 188 12.89 -2.05 6.31
CA HIS A 188 13.97 -1.86 5.34
C HIS A 188 13.50 -0.94 4.22
N THR A 189 14.31 0.07 3.89
CA THR A 189 13.99 1.07 2.86
C THR A 189 14.50 0.63 1.49
N LEU A 190 13.68 0.89 0.46
CA LEU A 190 14.02 0.74 -0.95
C LEU A 190 13.88 2.10 -1.64
N GLU A 191 14.96 2.60 -2.26
CA GLU A 191 14.99 3.86 -3.00
C GLU A 191 14.78 3.66 -4.51
#